data_6ea29dacd22f38897404708cfcd25009
#
_entry.id   6ea29dacd22f38897404708cfcd25009
#
_cell.length_a   1.000
_cell.length_b   1.000
_cell.length_c   1.000
_cell.angle_alpha   90.00
_cell.angle_beta   90.00
_cell.angle_gamma   90.00
#
_symmetry.space_group_name_H-M   'P 1'
#
loop_
_entity.id
_entity.type
_entity.pdbx_description
1 polymer ?
#
loop_
_entity_poly.entity_id
_entity_poly.type
_entity_poly.pdbx_seq_one_letter_code
_entity_poly.pdbx_strand_id
1 'polypeptide(L)'
;MRCLGYAVSLVAVFALVIASAASAFVISHASSHVVQSQPSPGSCHVRGQYPFTMPDLHCTPGALNPAVTQATIRTTICRTGYSSSIRPSTSVTEPEKLASIRAYGFHQAAWSYEYDHLISLELGGAANDTRNLWPENGATPNLKYKVENYLLARVCDGSMSLANAQRIVALDWVSFYNQNLKPKPSPPTPPHPTPTPTPTPPSSGPDEGIVHPGAFCSPEGATGQTTADTPMVCEPASDGRDRWRSASG
;
A
#
# COMPACT_ATOMS: atom_id res chain seq x y z
N MET A 1 10.19 -39.88 74.40
CA MET A 1 9.44 -38.74 73.85
C MET A 1 10.21 -38.24 72.62
N ARG A 2 9.70 -38.50 71.39
CA ARG A 2 10.32 -38.06 70.14
C ARG A 2 9.47 -36.95 69.57
N CYS A 3 10.00 -35.72 69.45
CA CYS A 3 9.30 -34.63 68.74
C CYS A 3 9.58 -34.73 67.26
N LEU A 4 8.53 -34.93 66.47
CA LEU A 4 8.58 -34.78 65.03
C LEU A 4 8.42 -33.31 64.68
N GLY A 5 9.44 -32.73 64.01
CA GLY A 5 9.36 -31.40 63.42
C GLY A 5 8.79 -31.49 62.02
N TYR A 6 7.71 -30.81 61.75
CA TYR A 6 7.16 -30.61 60.40
C TYR A 6 7.83 -29.40 59.73
N ALA A 7 8.55 -29.65 58.66
CA ALA A 7 9.08 -28.58 57.79
C ALA A 7 7.96 -28.19 56.79
N VAL A 8 7.48 -26.94 56.90
CA VAL A 8 6.53 -26.35 55.94
C VAL A 8 7.35 -25.70 54.84
N SER A 9 7.35 -26.31 53.67
CA SER A 9 7.92 -25.72 52.46
C SER A 9 6.95 -24.68 51.87
N LEU A 10 7.33 -23.40 51.98
CA LEU A 10 6.68 -22.29 51.29
C LEU A 10 7.11 -22.29 49.82
N VAL A 11 6.23 -22.73 48.93
CA VAL A 11 6.38 -22.57 47.48
C VAL A 11 5.91 -21.16 47.11
N ALA A 12 6.85 -20.26 46.87
CA ALA A 12 6.56 -18.92 46.36
C ALA A 12 6.22 -19.03 44.89
N VAL A 13 4.94 -18.89 44.56
CA VAL A 13 4.47 -18.76 43.17
C VAL A 13 4.73 -17.33 42.70
N PHE A 14 5.79 -17.12 41.93
CA PHE A 14 6.02 -15.89 41.19
C PHE A 14 5.02 -15.81 40.02
N ALA A 15 3.93 -15.08 40.20
CA ALA A 15 3.06 -14.70 39.11
C ALA A 15 3.78 -13.65 38.24
N LEU A 16 4.28 -14.07 37.08
CA LEU A 16 4.85 -13.18 36.09
C LEU A 16 3.71 -12.38 35.44
N VAL A 17 3.47 -11.17 35.92
CA VAL A 17 2.55 -10.23 35.30
C VAL A 17 3.22 -9.72 34.01
N ILE A 18 2.89 -10.33 32.87
CA ILE A 18 3.25 -9.79 31.56
C ILE A 18 2.36 -8.58 31.34
N ALA A 19 2.88 -7.41 31.63
CA ALA A 19 2.26 -6.14 31.24
C ALA A 19 2.32 -6.03 29.72
N SER A 20 1.25 -6.41 29.05
CA SER A 20 1.05 -6.09 27.62
C SER A 20 0.98 -4.57 27.51
N ALA A 21 2.04 -3.94 27.01
CA ALA A 21 2.02 -2.54 26.63
C ALA A 21 1.00 -2.39 25.48
N ALA A 22 -0.24 -2.14 25.81
CA ALA A 22 -1.24 -1.71 24.85
C ALA A 22 -0.79 -0.34 24.34
N SER A 23 -0.34 -0.27 23.08
CA SER A 23 -0.08 0.99 22.41
C SER A 23 -1.40 1.76 22.32
N ALA A 24 -1.61 2.67 23.25
CA ALA A 24 -2.78 3.55 23.24
C ALA A 24 -2.54 4.66 22.21
N PHE A 25 -3.37 4.72 21.19
CA PHE A 25 -3.36 5.83 20.26
C PHE A 25 -3.91 7.09 20.90
N VAL A 26 -3.39 8.22 20.45
CA VAL A 26 -3.87 9.54 20.88
C VAL A 26 -5.23 9.82 20.26
N ILE A 27 -6.19 10.25 21.06
CA ILE A 27 -7.46 10.76 20.54
C ILE A 27 -7.28 12.21 20.07
N SER A 28 -7.68 12.48 18.85
CA SER A 28 -7.57 13.79 18.25
C SER A 28 -8.71 14.71 18.70
N HIS A 29 -8.34 15.95 19.03
CA HIS A 29 -9.29 17.07 19.21
C HIS A 29 -8.99 18.19 18.20
N ALA A 30 -8.11 17.94 17.21
CA ALA A 30 -7.75 18.91 16.20
C ALA A 30 -8.91 19.20 15.24
N SER A 31 -9.04 20.46 14.84
CA SER A 31 -10.05 20.89 13.87
C SER A 31 -9.59 20.62 12.45
N SER A 32 -10.44 20.03 11.62
CA SER A 32 -10.18 19.80 10.20
C SER A 32 -10.12 21.08 9.35
N HIS A 33 -10.47 22.24 9.93
CA HIS A 33 -10.53 23.53 9.22
C HIS A 33 -9.41 24.50 9.62
N VAL A 34 -8.52 24.08 10.52
CA VAL A 34 -7.44 24.94 11.04
C VAL A 34 -6.10 24.30 10.73
N VAL A 35 -5.18 25.08 10.17
CA VAL A 35 -3.79 24.65 9.94
C VAL A 35 -3.14 24.30 11.28
N GLN A 36 -2.65 23.07 11.41
CA GLN A 36 -2.01 22.57 12.63
C GLN A 36 -0.52 22.88 12.63
N SER A 37 0.01 23.21 13.81
CA SER A 37 1.45 23.37 14.00
C SER A 37 2.18 22.05 13.78
N GLN A 38 3.32 22.10 13.11
CA GLN A 38 4.18 20.96 12.85
C GLN A 38 5.35 20.92 13.85
N PRO A 39 6.00 19.77 14.04
CA PRO A 39 7.26 19.67 14.77
C PRO A 39 8.34 20.58 14.18
N SER A 40 9.38 20.90 14.96
CA SER A 40 10.50 21.75 14.53
C SER A 40 11.21 21.17 13.30
N PRO A 41 11.76 21.99 12.41
CA PRO A 41 12.51 21.51 11.24
C PRO A 41 13.63 20.53 11.64
N GLY A 42 13.70 19.39 10.96
CA GLY A 42 14.72 18.34 11.16
C GLY A 42 14.58 17.54 12.46
N SER A 43 13.46 17.67 13.19
CA SER A 43 13.25 16.95 14.46
C SER A 43 12.64 15.56 14.29
N CYS A 44 12.16 15.20 13.11
CA CYS A 44 11.50 13.92 12.82
C CYS A 44 12.32 13.07 11.86
N HIS A 45 12.32 11.75 12.06
CA HIS A 45 13.11 10.81 11.26
C HIS A 45 12.27 9.64 10.78
N VAL A 46 12.30 9.34 9.48
CA VAL A 46 11.61 8.16 8.94
C VAL A 46 12.29 6.88 9.38
N ARG A 47 11.51 5.83 9.49
CA ARG A 47 11.95 4.45 9.70
C ARG A 47 11.81 3.64 8.41
N GLY A 48 12.71 2.69 8.17
CA GLY A 48 12.71 1.89 6.95
C GLY A 48 13.27 2.63 5.73
N GLN A 49 13.09 2.04 4.56
CA GLN A 49 13.55 2.56 3.28
C GLN A 49 12.45 2.45 2.23
N TYR A 50 12.43 3.39 1.27
CA TYR A 50 11.49 3.35 0.16
C TYR A 50 11.52 1.98 -0.56
N PRO A 51 10.38 1.39 -0.91
CA PRO A 51 9.00 1.89 -0.78
C PRO A 51 8.31 1.52 0.55
N PHE A 52 9.04 1.12 1.57
CA PHE A 52 8.54 0.63 2.86
C PHE A 52 8.91 1.57 4.00
N THR A 53 8.74 2.87 3.78
CA THR A 53 8.98 3.89 4.79
C THR A 53 7.82 3.97 5.78
N MET A 54 8.16 4.29 7.02
CA MET A 54 7.21 4.54 8.11
C MET A 54 7.61 5.83 8.83
N PRO A 55 6.66 6.58 9.42
CA PRO A 55 6.98 7.82 10.10
C PRO A 55 7.72 7.60 11.42
N ASP A 56 8.24 8.69 11.95
CA ASP A 56 8.77 8.78 13.30
C ASP A 56 7.62 8.69 14.32
N LEU A 57 7.69 7.74 15.24
CA LEU A 57 6.64 7.56 16.25
C LEU A 57 6.63 8.67 17.32
N HIS A 58 7.70 9.46 17.45
CA HIS A 58 7.68 10.64 18.31
C HIS A 58 6.92 11.81 17.69
N CYS A 59 7.00 11.95 16.37
CA CYS A 59 6.31 13.00 15.64
C CYS A 59 4.91 12.56 15.21
N THR A 60 4.79 11.35 14.69
CA THR A 60 3.57 10.81 14.11
C THR A 60 3.26 9.43 14.71
N PRO A 61 2.86 9.37 16.00
CA PRO A 61 2.51 8.10 16.67
C PRO A 61 1.21 7.48 16.16
N GLY A 62 0.41 8.24 15.44
CA GLY A 62 -0.97 7.95 15.10
C GLY A 62 -1.94 8.67 16.04
N ALA A 63 -2.99 9.25 15.46
CA ALA A 63 -4.10 9.85 16.21
C ALA A 63 -5.42 9.38 15.62
N LEU A 64 -6.42 9.16 16.48
CA LEU A 64 -7.72 8.63 16.13
C LEU A 64 -8.80 9.71 16.13
N ASN A 65 -9.74 9.57 15.20
CA ASN A 65 -10.97 10.33 15.18
C ASN A 65 -11.93 9.74 16.25
N PRO A 66 -12.32 10.50 17.29
CA PRO A 66 -13.18 10.02 18.36
C PRO A 66 -14.58 9.60 17.90
N ALA A 67 -15.04 10.07 16.74
CA ALA A 67 -16.32 9.67 16.18
C ALA A 67 -16.31 8.24 15.60
N VAL A 68 -15.11 7.67 15.34
CA VAL A 68 -14.96 6.35 14.75
C VAL A 68 -14.56 5.34 15.83
N THR A 69 -15.52 4.56 16.25
CA THR A 69 -15.37 3.48 17.23
C THR A 69 -15.89 2.17 16.65
N GLN A 70 -15.60 1.04 17.27
CA GLN A 70 -16.17 -0.25 16.83
C GLN A 70 -17.70 -0.22 16.76
N ALA A 71 -18.35 0.55 17.63
CA ALA A 71 -19.81 0.68 17.63
C ALA A 71 -20.35 1.55 16.48
N THR A 72 -19.54 2.48 15.98
CA THR A 72 -19.95 3.45 14.95
C THR A 72 -19.45 3.13 13.54
N ILE A 73 -18.69 2.05 13.32
CA ILE A 73 -18.12 1.72 12.01
C ILE A 73 -19.17 1.70 10.89
N ARG A 74 -20.37 1.20 11.15
CA ARG A 74 -21.45 1.08 10.16
C ARG A 74 -21.98 2.43 9.67
N THR A 75 -21.95 3.46 10.51
CA THR A 75 -22.39 4.82 10.19
C THR A 75 -21.24 5.75 9.82
N THR A 76 -20.02 5.27 9.94
CA THR A 76 -18.78 6.00 9.63
C THR A 76 -18.00 5.29 8.50
N ILE A 77 -16.88 4.68 8.81
CA ILE A 77 -15.91 4.17 7.83
C ILE A 77 -16.45 3.12 6.86
N CYS A 78 -17.46 2.33 7.25
CA CYS A 78 -18.10 1.35 6.37
C CYS A 78 -19.21 1.96 5.50
N ARG A 79 -19.44 3.27 5.59
CA ARG A 79 -20.34 4.01 4.71
C ARG A 79 -19.58 4.65 3.57
N THR A 80 -20.00 4.40 2.35
CA THR A 80 -19.45 5.03 1.15
C THR A 80 -19.41 6.55 1.29
N GLY A 81 -18.27 7.16 0.95
CA GLY A 81 -18.08 8.60 0.96
C GLY A 81 -17.72 9.20 2.33
N TYR A 82 -17.69 8.41 3.42
CA TYR A 82 -17.34 8.94 4.74
C TYR A 82 -15.94 9.57 4.76
N SER A 83 -14.91 8.87 4.31
CA SER A 83 -13.54 9.38 4.31
C SER A 83 -13.39 10.67 3.49
N SER A 84 -14.10 10.77 2.37
CA SER A 84 -14.11 12.00 1.56
C SER A 84 -14.81 13.15 2.27
N SER A 85 -15.87 12.87 3.04
CA SER A 85 -16.66 13.91 3.74
C SER A 85 -15.94 14.58 4.91
N ILE A 86 -14.92 13.90 5.47
CA ILE A 86 -14.14 14.42 6.62
C ILE A 86 -12.75 14.90 6.23
N ARG A 87 -12.35 14.74 4.97
CA ARG A 87 -11.02 15.16 4.50
C ARG A 87 -10.88 16.68 4.53
N PRO A 88 -9.82 17.23 5.13
CA PRO A 88 -9.57 18.67 5.11
C PRO A 88 -9.35 19.19 3.69
N SER A 89 -9.62 20.47 3.47
CA SER A 89 -9.33 21.13 2.21
C SER A 89 -7.82 21.29 1.98
N THR A 90 -7.43 21.43 0.73
CA THR A 90 -6.01 21.66 0.34
C THR A 90 -5.47 22.98 0.91
N SER A 91 -6.32 23.97 1.12
CA SER A 91 -5.92 25.24 1.77
C SER A 91 -5.45 25.06 3.22
N VAL A 92 -5.87 23.96 3.88
CA VAL A 92 -5.39 23.57 5.22
C VAL A 92 -4.19 22.65 5.11
N THR A 93 -4.27 21.61 4.27
CA THR A 93 -3.26 20.56 4.25
C THR A 93 -1.97 20.95 3.50
N GLU A 94 -2.02 21.85 2.54
CA GLU A 94 -0.81 22.24 1.79
C GLU A 94 0.24 22.97 2.66
N PRO A 95 -0.11 24.02 3.45
CA PRO A 95 0.86 24.63 4.37
C PRO A 95 1.36 23.64 5.43
N GLU A 96 0.52 22.72 5.90
CA GLU A 96 0.92 21.67 6.84
C GLU A 96 1.93 20.71 6.19
N LYS A 97 1.66 20.24 4.98
CA LYS A 97 2.56 19.37 4.19
C LYS A 97 3.94 20.02 4.06
N LEU A 98 4.00 21.28 3.65
CA LEU A 98 5.26 21.99 3.48
C LEU A 98 6.04 22.14 4.81
N ALA A 99 5.35 22.36 5.91
CA ALA A 99 5.97 22.41 7.22
C ALA A 99 6.41 21.04 7.72
N SER A 100 5.62 19.99 7.45
CA SER A 100 5.94 18.61 7.79
C SER A 100 7.15 18.08 7.00
N ILE A 101 7.28 18.42 5.72
CA ILE A 101 8.46 18.13 4.90
C ILE A 101 9.73 18.70 5.57
N ARG A 102 9.65 19.94 6.07
CA ARG A 102 10.78 20.53 6.81
C ARG A 102 11.02 19.84 8.16
N ALA A 103 9.96 19.45 8.86
CA ALA A 103 10.08 18.74 10.13
C ALA A 103 10.81 17.40 9.97
N TYR A 104 10.57 16.69 8.86
CA TYR A 104 11.25 15.43 8.52
C TYR A 104 12.61 15.64 7.83
N GLY A 105 13.08 16.88 7.66
CA GLY A 105 14.38 17.16 7.02
C GLY A 105 14.46 16.76 5.55
N PHE A 106 13.34 16.70 4.87
CA PHE A 106 13.28 16.35 3.46
C PHE A 106 13.58 17.56 2.57
N HIS A 107 14.27 17.32 1.44
CA HIS A 107 14.78 18.36 0.55
C HIS A 107 14.26 18.27 -0.88
N GLN A 108 13.54 17.23 -1.23
CA GLN A 108 12.96 17.10 -2.57
C GLN A 108 11.73 18.02 -2.71
N ALA A 109 11.29 18.22 -3.95
CA ALA A 109 10.10 19.00 -4.23
C ALA A 109 8.85 18.41 -3.55
N ALA A 110 7.92 19.23 -3.11
CA ALA A 110 6.74 18.81 -2.35
C ALA A 110 5.87 17.77 -3.08
N TRP A 111 5.86 17.78 -4.41
CA TRP A 111 5.13 16.78 -5.20
C TRP A 111 5.75 15.35 -5.11
N SER A 112 7.00 15.22 -4.62
CA SER A 112 7.63 13.91 -4.38
C SER A 112 7.09 13.19 -3.17
N TYR A 113 6.24 13.85 -2.38
CA TYR A 113 5.67 13.32 -1.15
C TYR A 113 4.15 13.38 -1.18
N GLU A 114 3.51 12.36 -0.64
CA GLU A 114 2.11 12.41 -0.22
C GLU A 114 2.04 12.95 1.22
N TYR A 115 1.08 13.84 1.53
CA TYR A 115 0.77 14.18 2.92
C TYR A 115 -0.22 13.14 3.43
N ASP A 116 0.35 12.05 3.92
CA ASP A 116 -0.36 10.81 4.20
C ASP A 116 -0.81 10.70 5.66
N HIS A 117 -1.95 10.03 5.85
CA HIS A 117 -2.46 9.66 7.16
C HIS A 117 -1.85 8.33 7.59
N LEU A 118 -1.03 8.28 8.65
CA LEU A 118 -0.48 7.02 9.17
C LEU A 118 -1.58 5.99 9.46
N ILE A 119 -2.63 6.41 10.16
CA ILE A 119 -3.89 5.66 10.26
C ILE A 119 -4.85 6.31 9.29
N SER A 120 -5.21 5.61 8.23
CA SER A 120 -6.06 6.16 7.18
C SER A 120 -7.42 6.61 7.68
N LEU A 121 -8.03 7.56 6.96
CA LEU A 121 -9.39 8.03 7.27
C LEU A 121 -10.41 6.90 7.24
N GLU A 122 -10.20 5.92 6.38
CA GLU A 122 -11.06 4.74 6.26
C GLU A 122 -10.85 3.71 7.38
N LEU A 123 -9.83 3.88 8.20
CA LEU A 123 -9.63 3.12 9.44
C LEU A 123 -9.82 3.98 10.69
N GLY A 124 -10.43 5.16 10.54
CA GLY A 124 -10.76 6.04 11.65
C GLY A 124 -9.59 6.85 12.17
N GLY A 125 -8.58 7.11 11.38
CA GLY A 125 -7.52 8.06 11.68
C GLY A 125 -8.07 9.49 11.77
N ALA A 126 -7.38 10.33 12.55
CA ALA A 126 -7.70 11.74 12.69
C ALA A 126 -7.45 12.48 11.36
N ALA A 127 -8.44 13.24 10.91
CA ALA A 127 -8.41 13.86 9.58
C ALA A 127 -7.41 15.00 9.48
N ASN A 128 -7.19 15.76 10.57
CA ASN A 128 -6.26 16.88 10.59
C ASN A 128 -5.54 16.95 11.94
N ASP A 129 -4.67 16.00 12.19
CA ASP A 129 -3.83 15.97 13.38
C ASP A 129 -2.41 15.63 12.96
N THR A 130 -1.45 16.50 13.27
CA THR A 130 -0.04 16.32 12.91
C THR A 130 0.56 15.04 13.46
N ARG A 131 -0.03 14.47 14.53
CA ARG A 131 0.36 13.17 15.08
C ARG A 131 -0.14 11.98 14.25
N ASN A 132 -0.95 12.24 13.21
CA ASN A 132 -1.44 11.24 12.26
C ASN A 132 -1.03 11.53 10.81
N LEU A 133 -0.44 12.70 10.53
CA LEU A 133 -0.09 13.16 9.20
C LEU A 133 1.42 13.31 9.04
N TRP A 134 1.96 12.81 7.93
CA TRP A 134 3.39 12.88 7.64
C TRP A 134 3.66 12.91 6.13
N PRO A 135 4.86 13.38 5.68
CA PRO A 135 5.20 13.40 4.27
C PRO A 135 5.73 12.03 3.83
N GLU A 136 4.88 11.14 3.40
CA GLU A 136 5.29 9.84 2.85
C GLU A 136 5.95 10.02 1.49
N ASN A 137 7.13 9.43 1.31
CA ASN A 137 7.87 9.47 0.06
C ASN A 137 7.27 8.51 -0.96
N GLY A 138 7.09 8.96 -2.18
CA GLY A 138 6.69 8.14 -3.33
C GLY A 138 5.40 8.57 -4.01
N ALA A 139 5.06 7.82 -5.06
CA ALA A 139 3.86 8.08 -5.86
C ALA A 139 2.58 7.57 -5.18
N THR A 140 1.51 8.30 -5.36
CA THR A 140 0.15 7.92 -4.97
C THR A 140 -0.54 7.19 -6.13
N PRO A 141 -1.20 6.03 -5.90
CA PRO A 141 -1.27 5.28 -4.65
C PRO A 141 -0.01 4.46 -4.37
N ASN A 142 0.41 4.38 -3.11
CA ASN A 142 1.53 3.56 -2.66
C ASN A 142 1.11 2.14 -2.20
N LEU A 143 2.04 1.32 -1.69
CA LEU A 143 1.74 -0.04 -1.27
C LEU A 143 0.87 -0.11 0.00
N LYS A 144 0.93 0.91 0.85
CA LYS A 144 0.16 1.00 2.10
C LYS A 144 -1.35 1.00 1.82
N TYR A 145 -1.81 1.63 0.73
CA TYR A 145 -3.22 1.59 0.29
C TYR A 145 -3.78 0.17 0.14
N LYS A 146 -2.96 -0.80 -0.29
CA LYS A 146 -3.40 -2.20 -0.38
C LYS A 146 -3.69 -2.79 0.99
N VAL A 147 -2.89 -2.43 1.99
CA VAL A 147 -3.10 -2.85 3.38
C VAL A 147 -4.35 -2.19 3.95
N GLU A 148 -4.49 -0.89 3.78
CA GLU A 148 -5.63 -0.12 4.27
C GLU A 148 -6.96 -0.65 3.72
N ASN A 149 -7.07 -0.79 2.41
CA ASN A 149 -8.25 -1.35 1.75
C ASN A 149 -8.58 -2.78 2.23
N TYR A 150 -7.56 -3.62 2.40
CA TYR A 150 -7.74 -4.96 2.93
C TYR A 150 -8.27 -4.93 4.36
N LEU A 151 -7.66 -4.11 5.22
CA LEU A 151 -8.06 -3.98 6.62
C LEU A 151 -9.47 -3.39 6.76
N LEU A 152 -9.81 -2.37 5.96
CA LEU A 152 -11.17 -1.81 5.92
C LEU A 152 -12.20 -2.90 5.60
N ALA A 153 -11.95 -3.69 4.56
CA ALA A 153 -12.86 -4.79 4.20
C ALA A 153 -13.08 -5.76 5.37
N ARG A 154 -11.98 -6.14 6.09
CA ARG A 154 -12.04 -7.04 7.26
C ARG A 154 -12.73 -6.43 8.47
N VAL A 155 -12.62 -5.14 8.67
CA VAL A 155 -13.34 -4.43 9.73
C VAL A 155 -14.84 -4.36 9.41
N CYS A 156 -15.16 -4.04 8.16
CA CYS A 156 -16.56 -3.86 7.76
C CYS A 156 -17.34 -5.17 7.61
N ASP A 157 -16.67 -6.29 7.29
CA ASP A 157 -17.29 -7.62 7.30
C ASP A 157 -17.34 -8.26 8.69
N GLY A 158 -16.68 -7.65 9.69
CA GLY A 158 -16.64 -8.11 11.08
C GLY A 158 -15.59 -9.18 11.37
N SER A 159 -14.74 -9.55 10.41
CA SER A 159 -13.70 -10.56 10.61
C SER A 159 -12.47 -10.02 11.33
N MET A 160 -12.37 -8.69 11.52
CA MET A 160 -11.31 -8.02 12.26
C MET A 160 -11.87 -6.86 13.10
N SER A 161 -11.35 -6.67 14.32
CA SER A 161 -11.69 -5.48 15.11
C SER A 161 -11.01 -4.22 14.56
N LEU A 162 -11.67 -3.07 14.67
CA LEU A 162 -11.14 -1.77 14.30
C LEU A 162 -9.78 -1.51 14.98
N ALA A 163 -9.70 -1.76 16.29
CA ALA A 163 -8.47 -1.55 17.05
C ALA A 163 -7.29 -2.39 16.52
N ASN A 164 -7.53 -3.62 16.08
CA ASN A 164 -6.48 -4.46 15.49
C ASN A 164 -6.03 -3.91 14.14
N ALA A 165 -6.97 -3.48 13.28
CA ALA A 165 -6.65 -2.87 11.99
C ALA A 165 -5.82 -1.57 12.17
N GLN A 166 -6.23 -0.70 13.08
CA GLN A 166 -5.51 0.53 13.43
C GLN A 166 -4.09 0.24 13.92
N ARG A 167 -3.93 -0.77 14.76
CA ARG A 167 -2.61 -1.18 15.25
C ARG A 167 -1.71 -1.70 14.13
N ILE A 168 -2.23 -2.52 13.23
CA ILE A 168 -1.47 -3.05 12.09
C ILE A 168 -0.97 -1.90 11.20
N VAL A 169 -1.85 -0.99 10.79
CA VAL A 169 -1.46 0.09 9.86
C VAL A 169 -0.50 1.09 10.50
N ALA A 170 -0.64 1.36 11.79
CA ALA A 170 0.21 2.33 12.49
C ALA A 170 1.60 1.80 12.85
N LEU A 171 1.70 0.53 13.22
CA LEU A 171 2.93 -0.01 13.79
C LEU A 171 3.74 -0.85 12.81
N ASP A 172 3.11 -1.60 11.91
CA ASP A 172 3.80 -2.56 11.07
C ASP A 172 3.03 -2.98 9.81
N TRP A 173 2.54 -2.01 9.05
CA TRP A 173 1.86 -2.30 7.78
C TRP A 173 2.78 -3.02 6.78
N VAL A 174 4.09 -2.79 6.88
CA VAL A 174 5.11 -3.38 5.99
C VAL A 174 5.19 -4.90 6.15
N SER A 175 5.32 -5.39 7.40
CA SER A 175 5.31 -6.83 7.68
C SER A 175 3.98 -7.45 7.29
N PHE A 176 2.88 -6.77 7.58
CA PHE A 176 1.55 -7.24 7.20
C PHE A 176 1.42 -7.41 5.68
N TYR A 177 1.86 -6.41 4.90
CA TYR A 177 1.88 -6.48 3.45
C TYR A 177 2.70 -7.67 2.95
N ASN A 178 3.93 -7.82 3.45
CA ASN A 178 4.83 -8.88 3.01
C ASN A 178 4.30 -10.29 3.31
N GLN A 179 3.59 -10.47 4.42
CA GLN A 179 3.06 -11.76 4.85
C GLN A 179 1.73 -12.11 4.19
N ASN A 180 0.87 -11.12 3.93
CA ASN A 180 -0.53 -11.35 3.58
C ASN A 180 -0.90 -10.90 2.16
N LEU A 181 -0.25 -9.90 1.60
CA LEU A 181 -0.68 -9.24 0.36
C LEU A 181 0.36 -9.24 -0.75
N LYS A 182 1.64 -9.47 -0.42
CA LYS A 182 2.70 -9.56 -1.43
C LYS A 182 2.45 -10.79 -2.31
N PRO A 183 2.43 -10.64 -3.65
CA PRO A 183 2.33 -11.79 -4.54
C PRO A 183 3.43 -12.81 -4.23
N LYS A 184 3.04 -14.05 -4.01
CA LYS A 184 4.03 -15.13 -3.90
C LYS A 184 4.67 -15.36 -5.28
N PRO A 185 5.99 -15.60 -5.35
CA PRO A 185 6.59 -16.04 -6.60
C PRO A 185 5.80 -17.24 -7.15
N SER A 186 5.43 -17.16 -8.41
CA SER A 186 4.85 -18.33 -9.07
C SER A 186 5.84 -19.48 -8.94
N PRO A 187 5.39 -20.72 -8.69
CA PRO A 187 6.26 -21.88 -8.80
C PRO A 187 6.98 -21.83 -10.14
N PRO A 188 8.27 -22.20 -10.21
CA PRO A 188 8.96 -22.27 -11.48
C PRO A 188 8.11 -23.13 -12.42
N THR A 189 7.76 -22.56 -13.57
CA THR A 189 7.07 -23.33 -14.62
C THR A 189 7.90 -24.58 -14.85
N PRO A 190 7.33 -25.80 -14.78
CA PRO A 190 8.07 -27.00 -15.14
C PRO A 190 8.73 -26.76 -16.50
N PRO A 191 9.98 -27.19 -16.69
CA PRO A 191 10.62 -27.05 -17.99
C PRO A 191 9.66 -27.63 -19.03
N HIS A 192 9.29 -26.76 -19.99
CA HIS A 192 8.46 -27.21 -21.11
C HIS A 192 9.18 -28.41 -21.73
N PRO A 193 8.54 -29.59 -21.90
CA PRO A 193 9.20 -30.72 -22.50
C PRO A 193 9.79 -30.22 -23.82
N THR A 194 11.11 -30.41 -23.96
CA THR A 194 11.80 -30.10 -25.22
C THR A 194 11.02 -30.81 -26.32
N PRO A 195 10.48 -30.08 -27.31
CA PRO A 195 9.75 -30.73 -28.38
C PRO A 195 10.69 -31.75 -29.03
N THR A 196 10.29 -33.01 -28.99
CA THR A 196 10.93 -34.09 -29.79
C THR A 196 10.96 -33.56 -31.22
N PRO A 197 12.12 -33.59 -31.93
CA PRO A 197 12.17 -33.10 -33.30
C PRO A 197 11.18 -33.91 -34.13
N THR A 198 10.05 -33.29 -34.47
CA THR A 198 9.12 -33.81 -35.48
C THR A 198 9.85 -33.72 -36.81
N PRO A 199 9.83 -34.78 -37.68
CA PRO A 199 10.43 -34.70 -38.99
C PRO A 199 9.82 -33.49 -39.76
N THR A 200 10.68 -32.60 -40.22
CA THR A 200 10.35 -31.40 -40.97
C THR A 200 9.52 -31.75 -42.19
N PRO A 201 8.26 -31.28 -42.30
CA PRO A 201 7.59 -31.25 -43.58
C PRO A 201 8.30 -30.26 -44.51
N PRO A 202 8.24 -30.39 -45.83
CA PRO A 202 8.89 -29.48 -46.73
C PRO A 202 8.31 -28.06 -46.54
N SER A 203 9.20 -27.07 -46.50
CA SER A 203 8.94 -25.63 -46.37
C SER A 203 7.87 -25.20 -47.38
N SER A 204 6.64 -25.00 -46.88
CA SER A 204 5.68 -24.08 -47.49
C SER A 204 5.97 -22.69 -46.92
N GLY A 205 6.00 -21.65 -47.72
CA GLY A 205 6.36 -20.29 -47.39
C GLY A 205 5.60 -19.69 -46.19
N PRO A 206 5.97 -18.50 -45.75
CA PRO A 206 5.45 -17.91 -44.52
C PRO A 206 3.91 -17.82 -44.59
N ASP A 207 3.26 -18.35 -43.54
CA ASP A 207 1.81 -18.20 -43.35
C ASP A 207 1.51 -16.70 -43.24
N GLU A 208 1.03 -16.13 -44.35
CA GLU A 208 0.49 -14.79 -44.41
C GLU A 208 -0.86 -14.78 -43.68
N GLY A 209 -0.80 -14.67 -42.34
CA GLY A 209 -1.99 -14.56 -41.52
C GLY A 209 -2.75 -13.28 -41.83
N ILE A 210 -4.09 -13.34 -41.78
CA ILE A 210 -4.94 -12.14 -41.87
C ILE A 210 -4.66 -11.25 -40.66
N VAL A 211 -4.23 -10.01 -40.90
CA VAL A 211 -3.85 -9.03 -39.89
C VAL A 211 -4.68 -7.75 -40.01
N HIS A 212 -4.74 -7.00 -38.94
CA HIS A 212 -5.50 -5.75 -38.89
C HIS A 212 -4.56 -4.54 -38.84
N PRO A 213 -4.75 -3.51 -39.70
CA PRO A 213 -3.96 -2.29 -39.66
C PRO A 213 -3.98 -1.65 -38.27
N GLY A 214 -2.82 -1.24 -37.77
CA GLY A 214 -2.66 -0.61 -36.46
C GLY A 214 -2.69 -1.56 -35.27
N ALA A 215 -3.01 -2.83 -35.40
CA ALA A 215 -2.91 -3.82 -34.35
C ALA A 215 -1.43 -4.07 -33.99
N PHE A 216 -1.18 -4.52 -32.75
CA PHE A 216 0.17 -4.91 -32.33
C PHE A 216 0.66 -6.12 -33.11
N CYS A 217 1.96 -6.17 -33.36
CA CYS A 217 2.61 -7.25 -34.06
C CYS A 217 3.97 -7.59 -33.45
N SER A 218 4.53 -8.74 -33.83
CA SER A 218 5.85 -9.21 -33.44
C SER A 218 6.20 -10.46 -34.24
N PRO A 219 7.46 -10.64 -34.68
CA PRO A 219 8.58 -9.70 -34.53
C PRO A 219 8.50 -8.53 -35.52
N GLU A 220 9.33 -7.51 -35.32
CA GLU A 220 9.54 -6.44 -36.31
C GLU A 220 9.93 -7.06 -37.67
N GLY A 221 9.38 -6.53 -38.75
CA GLY A 221 9.58 -7.06 -40.10
C GLY A 221 8.71 -8.25 -40.49
N ALA A 222 7.87 -8.77 -39.58
CA ALA A 222 6.87 -9.79 -39.96
C ALA A 222 5.94 -9.26 -41.04
N THR A 223 5.51 -10.15 -41.96
CA THR A 223 4.60 -9.82 -43.05
C THR A 223 3.24 -10.47 -42.84
N GLY A 224 2.19 -9.85 -43.36
CA GLY A 224 0.82 -10.34 -43.30
C GLY A 224 -0.06 -9.66 -44.34
N GLN A 225 -1.35 -10.04 -44.44
CA GLN A 225 -2.31 -9.42 -45.34
C GLN A 225 -3.61 -9.06 -44.59
N THR A 226 -4.29 -8.04 -45.03
CA THR A 226 -5.66 -7.76 -44.57
C THR A 226 -6.66 -8.66 -45.28
N THR A 227 -7.90 -8.69 -44.79
CA THR A 227 -9.03 -9.37 -45.50
C THR A 227 -9.33 -8.79 -46.89
N ALA A 228 -8.75 -7.63 -47.23
CA ALA A 228 -8.84 -6.98 -48.53
C ALA A 228 -7.54 -7.15 -49.33
N ASP A 229 -6.75 -8.18 -49.08
CA ASP A 229 -5.48 -8.53 -49.71
C ASP A 229 -4.41 -7.41 -49.73
N THR A 230 -4.53 -6.44 -48.78
CA THR A 230 -3.51 -5.40 -48.64
C THR A 230 -2.31 -5.95 -47.90
N PRO A 231 -1.11 -5.92 -48.48
CA PRO A 231 0.11 -6.38 -47.80
C PRO A 231 0.46 -5.48 -46.61
N MET A 232 0.80 -6.09 -45.52
CA MET A 232 1.14 -5.43 -44.28
C MET A 232 2.52 -5.85 -43.78
N VAL A 233 3.22 -4.94 -43.11
CA VAL A 233 4.51 -5.18 -42.45
C VAL A 233 4.45 -4.70 -41.02
N CYS A 234 5.11 -5.40 -40.13
CA CYS A 234 5.24 -5.06 -38.73
C CYS A 234 6.35 -4.04 -38.54
N GLU A 235 6.02 -2.80 -38.16
CA GLU A 235 6.97 -1.70 -38.01
C GLU A 235 6.86 -1.00 -36.66
N PRO A 236 7.96 -0.43 -36.13
CA PRO A 236 7.96 0.37 -34.92
C PRO A 236 7.03 1.59 -35.05
N ALA A 237 6.24 1.84 -34.01
CA ALA A 237 5.38 3.02 -33.92
C ALA A 237 5.94 4.01 -32.88
N SER A 238 5.45 5.25 -32.93
CA SER A 238 5.91 6.33 -32.04
C SER A 238 5.65 6.08 -30.54
N ASP A 239 4.80 5.12 -30.20
CA ASP A 239 4.50 4.69 -28.83
C ASP A 239 5.46 3.60 -28.30
N GLY A 240 6.51 3.25 -29.07
CA GLY A 240 7.52 2.26 -28.71
C GLY A 240 7.07 0.80 -28.85
N ARG A 241 5.98 0.54 -29.59
CA ARG A 241 5.46 -0.81 -29.86
C ARG A 241 5.33 -1.02 -31.36
N ASP A 242 5.55 -2.25 -31.82
CA ASP A 242 5.40 -2.59 -33.24
C ASP A 242 3.92 -2.74 -33.62
N ARG A 243 3.58 -2.22 -34.79
CA ARG A 243 2.21 -2.24 -35.31
C ARG A 243 2.17 -2.59 -36.78
N TRP A 244 1.09 -3.28 -37.21
CA TRP A 244 0.85 -3.56 -38.63
C TRP A 244 0.61 -2.28 -39.44
N ARG A 245 1.46 -2.04 -40.42
CA ARG A 245 1.36 -0.93 -41.38
C ARG A 245 1.29 -1.45 -42.78
N SER A 246 0.68 -0.67 -43.72
CA SER A 246 0.67 -1.03 -45.11
C SER A 246 2.09 -1.07 -45.68
N ALA A 247 2.45 -2.15 -46.36
CA ALA A 247 3.76 -2.32 -46.97
C ALA A 247 3.97 -1.45 -48.23
N SER A 248 2.90 -0.79 -48.72
CA SER A 248 2.96 0.21 -49.78
C SER A 248 2.90 1.59 -49.16
N GLY A 249 4.11 2.20 -48.98
CA GLY A 249 4.25 3.62 -48.68
C GLY A 249 3.92 4.47 -49.90
#